data_57bf168bad5610922eca9e4af345123c
#
_entry.id   57bf168bad5610922eca9e4af345123c
#
_cell.length_a   1.000
_cell.length_b   1.000
_cell.length_c   1.000
_cell.angle_alpha   90.00
_cell.angle_beta   90.00
_cell.angle_gamma   90.00
#
_symmetry.space_group_name_H-M   'P 1'
#
loop_
_entity.id
_entity.type
_entity.pdbx_description
1 polymer ?
#
loop_
_entity_poly.entity_id
_entity_poly.type
_entity_poly.pdbx_seq_one_letter_code
_entity_poly.pdbx_strand_id
1 'polypeptide(L)'
;MDKVGINAPSGNVIHFKSVERAAELFRERGWDVTIGEDVYTSFGRFGGSSDSARLNDFQQACSDNELVLCARGGYGFSRLLPNLDFNKIKSNETWVAGFSDITFFTTAYLALTGGKSLQAPTASVLGDLKCDPYTIQTFFEVL
;
A
#
# COMPACT_ATOMS: atom_id res chain seq x y z
N MET A 1 -13.38 2.63 9.22
CA MET A 1 -12.59 2.81 7.98
C MET A 1 -13.41 2.34 6.79
N ASP A 2 -13.45 3.13 5.73
CA ASP A 2 -14.23 2.80 4.52
C ASP A 2 -13.57 3.27 3.20
N LYS A 3 -12.36 3.85 3.29
CA LYS A 3 -11.60 4.29 2.11
C LYS A 3 -10.22 3.67 2.08
N VAL A 4 -9.89 3.00 0.97
CA VAL A 4 -8.59 2.38 0.75
C VAL A 4 -7.97 2.81 -0.57
N GLY A 5 -6.69 3.20 -0.52
CA GLY A 5 -5.84 3.39 -1.69
C GLY A 5 -4.91 2.20 -1.87
N ILE A 6 -4.81 1.67 -3.09
CA ILE A 6 -3.83 0.63 -3.43
C ILE A 6 -2.73 1.28 -4.26
N ASN A 7 -1.49 1.22 -3.76
CA ASN A 7 -0.34 1.89 -4.37
C ASN A 7 0.89 0.96 -4.44
N ALA A 8 1.79 1.25 -5.36
CA ALA A 8 3.03 0.49 -5.58
C ALA A 8 4.27 1.33 -5.21
N PRO A 9 4.49 1.65 -3.93
CA PRO A 9 5.61 2.50 -3.50
C PRO A 9 6.97 1.81 -3.54
N SER A 10 7.00 0.52 -3.82
CA SER A 10 8.18 -0.33 -3.85
C SER A 10 8.40 -0.93 -5.25
N GLY A 11 8.27 -2.23 -5.43
CA GLY A 11 8.43 -2.90 -6.72
C GLY A 11 7.25 -2.67 -7.67
N ASN A 12 7.53 -2.78 -8.97
CA ASN A 12 6.49 -2.70 -10.00
C ASN A 12 5.52 -3.90 -9.91
N VAL A 13 4.27 -3.65 -10.20
CA VAL A 13 3.25 -4.71 -10.26
C VAL A 13 3.40 -5.52 -11.54
N ILE A 14 3.48 -6.84 -11.41
CA ILE A 14 3.62 -7.78 -12.53
C ILE A 14 2.25 -8.43 -12.85
N HIS A 15 1.48 -8.75 -11.81
CA HIS A 15 0.19 -9.43 -11.93
C HIS A 15 -0.94 -8.48 -11.55
N PHE A 16 -1.36 -7.62 -12.48
CA PHE A 16 -2.43 -6.63 -12.24
C PHE A 16 -3.75 -7.25 -11.78
N LYS A 17 -4.09 -8.45 -12.29
CA LYS A 17 -5.32 -9.16 -11.89
C LYS A 17 -5.37 -9.47 -10.41
N SER A 18 -4.25 -9.74 -9.76
CA SER A 18 -4.23 -9.96 -8.31
C SER A 18 -4.55 -8.67 -7.55
N VAL A 19 -4.02 -7.54 -8.00
CA VAL A 19 -4.34 -6.24 -7.41
C VAL A 19 -5.82 -5.88 -7.62
N GLU A 20 -6.35 -6.12 -8.81
CA GLU A 20 -7.77 -5.89 -9.11
C GLU A 20 -8.69 -6.76 -8.26
N ARG A 21 -8.35 -8.05 -8.07
CA ARG A 21 -9.10 -8.94 -7.16
C ARG A 21 -9.04 -8.48 -5.71
N ALA A 22 -7.88 -7.99 -5.25
CA ALA A 22 -7.81 -7.39 -3.92
C ALA A 22 -8.74 -6.17 -3.80
N ALA A 23 -8.79 -5.31 -4.82
CA ALA A 23 -9.71 -4.19 -4.86
C ALA A 23 -11.18 -4.64 -4.78
N GLU A 24 -11.55 -5.72 -5.50
CA GLU A 24 -12.91 -6.28 -5.41
C GLU A 24 -13.24 -6.82 -4.02
N LEU A 25 -12.28 -7.45 -3.33
CA LEU A 25 -12.51 -7.91 -1.94
C LEU A 25 -12.90 -6.76 -1.00
N PHE A 26 -12.33 -5.58 -1.21
CA PHE A 26 -12.70 -4.37 -0.45
C PHE A 26 -14.08 -3.83 -0.89
N ARG A 27 -14.33 -3.73 -2.20
CA ARG A 27 -15.62 -3.23 -2.73
C ARG A 27 -16.80 -4.09 -2.29
N GLU A 28 -16.64 -5.41 -2.29
CA GLU A 28 -17.65 -6.36 -1.79
C GLU A 28 -17.99 -6.14 -0.31
N ARG A 29 -17.09 -5.49 0.44
CA ARG A 29 -17.28 -5.11 1.85
C ARG A 29 -17.70 -3.67 2.04
N GLY A 30 -18.05 -2.98 0.95
CA GLY A 30 -18.57 -1.61 0.98
C GLY A 30 -17.50 -0.51 1.06
N TRP A 31 -16.22 -0.84 0.83
CA TRP A 31 -15.16 0.15 0.83
C TRP A 31 -15.10 0.93 -0.50
N ASP A 32 -14.81 2.22 -0.39
CA ASP A 32 -14.39 3.03 -1.53
C ASP A 32 -12.91 2.75 -1.85
N VAL A 33 -12.62 2.34 -3.09
CA VAL A 33 -11.30 1.86 -3.49
C VAL A 33 -10.73 2.72 -4.60
N THR A 34 -9.56 3.27 -4.36
CA THR A 34 -8.74 3.92 -5.39
C THR A 34 -7.50 3.07 -5.69
N ILE A 35 -7.05 3.07 -6.94
CA ILE A 35 -5.80 2.41 -7.35
C ILE A 35 -4.91 3.50 -7.95
N GLY A 36 -3.71 3.65 -7.41
CA GLY A 36 -2.76 4.67 -7.85
C GLY A 36 -2.18 4.39 -9.24
N GLU A 37 -1.80 5.43 -9.94
CA GLU A 37 -1.12 5.34 -11.24
C GLU A 37 0.20 4.56 -11.14
N ASP A 38 0.85 4.59 -9.99
CA ASP A 38 2.08 3.84 -9.71
C ASP A 38 1.91 2.32 -9.81
N VAL A 39 0.67 1.81 -9.70
CA VAL A 39 0.35 0.40 -9.92
C VAL A 39 0.45 0.02 -11.39
N TYR A 40 0.06 0.91 -12.29
CA TYR A 40 -0.04 0.67 -13.74
C TYR A 40 1.18 1.16 -14.52
N THR A 41 2.07 1.88 -13.89
CA THR A 41 3.30 2.41 -14.49
C THR A 41 4.52 1.79 -13.83
N SER A 42 5.65 1.78 -14.53
CA SER A 42 6.90 1.24 -13.99
C SER A 42 8.11 2.01 -14.50
N PHE A 43 9.13 2.04 -13.66
CA PHE A 43 10.45 2.55 -13.96
C PHE A 43 11.47 1.47 -13.59
N GLY A 44 11.88 0.68 -14.57
CA GLY A 44 12.70 -0.50 -14.31
C GLY A 44 11.96 -1.50 -13.41
N ARG A 45 12.52 -1.78 -12.25
CA ARG A 45 11.94 -2.68 -11.23
C ARG A 45 10.99 -2.00 -10.25
N PHE A 46 10.82 -0.69 -10.35
CA PHE A 46 10.06 0.11 -9.41
C PHE A 46 8.64 0.37 -9.92
N GLY A 47 7.69 0.51 -9.00
CA GLY A 47 6.37 1.07 -9.29
C GLY A 47 6.46 2.55 -9.64
N GLY A 48 5.48 3.05 -10.39
CA GLY A 48 5.46 4.43 -10.83
C GLY A 48 6.42 4.73 -11.99
N SER A 49 6.24 5.88 -12.64
CA SER A 49 7.05 6.30 -13.78
C SER A 49 8.40 6.90 -13.39
N SER A 50 8.59 7.25 -12.13
CA SER A 50 9.83 7.77 -11.54
C SER A 50 9.76 7.67 -10.01
N ASP A 51 10.88 7.92 -9.32
CA ASP A 51 10.88 8.02 -7.85
C ASP A 51 9.96 9.15 -7.38
N SER A 52 9.99 10.30 -8.04
CA SER A 52 9.14 11.44 -7.70
C SER A 52 7.66 11.15 -7.91
N ALA A 53 7.29 10.51 -9.02
CA ALA A 53 5.90 10.13 -9.29
C ALA A 53 5.40 9.14 -8.23
N ARG A 54 6.19 8.09 -7.93
CA ARG A 54 5.86 7.08 -6.92
C ARG A 54 5.71 7.69 -5.52
N LEU A 55 6.62 8.61 -5.15
CA LEU A 55 6.54 9.35 -3.89
C LEU A 55 5.24 10.16 -3.80
N ASN A 56 4.92 10.92 -4.85
CA ASN A 56 3.73 11.76 -4.88
C ASN A 56 2.45 10.91 -4.82
N ASP A 57 2.39 9.83 -5.58
CA ASP A 57 1.24 8.92 -5.58
C ASP A 57 1.01 8.31 -4.19
N PHE A 58 2.07 7.87 -3.53
CA PHE A 58 1.97 7.32 -2.18
C PHE A 58 1.53 8.38 -1.15
N GLN A 59 2.12 9.57 -1.18
CA GLN A 59 1.73 10.65 -0.26
C GLN A 59 0.31 11.13 -0.50
N GLN A 60 -0.13 11.18 -1.77
CA GLN A 60 -1.50 11.54 -2.11
C GLN A 60 -2.47 10.47 -1.62
N ALA A 61 -2.14 9.19 -1.82
CA ALA A 61 -2.96 8.09 -1.29
C ALA A 61 -3.11 8.17 0.24
N CYS A 62 -2.03 8.51 0.96
CA CYS A 62 -2.10 8.72 2.41
C CYS A 62 -2.93 9.95 2.81
N SER A 63 -3.09 10.93 1.91
CA SER A 63 -3.94 12.10 2.18
C SER A 63 -5.42 11.82 1.95
N ASP A 64 -5.74 10.96 0.99
CA ASP A 64 -7.10 10.76 0.49
C ASP A 64 -7.80 9.54 1.11
N ASN A 65 -7.04 8.64 1.75
CA ASN A 65 -7.56 7.38 2.24
C ASN A 65 -7.24 7.14 3.73
N GLU A 66 -8.07 6.37 4.38
CA GLU A 66 -7.87 5.92 5.77
C GLU A 66 -6.90 4.74 5.87
N LEU A 67 -6.84 3.95 4.78
CA LEU A 67 -5.91 2.83 4.63
C LEU A 67 -5.17 2.95 3.29
N VAL A 68 -3.87 2.78 3.30
CA VAL A 68 -3.08 2.52 2.09
C VAL A 68 -2.59 1.07 2.14
N LEU A 69 -3.07 0.27 1.20
CA LEU A 69 -2.61 -1.09 1.00
C LEU A 69 -1.53 -1.11 -0.08
N CYS A 70 -0.32 -1.49 0.29
CA CYS A 70 0.76 -1.60 -0.69
C CYS A 70 0.51 -2.76 -1.65
N ALA A 71 0.71 -2.51 -2.95
CA ALA A 71 0.43 -3.49 -4.00
C ALA A 71 1.36 -4.71 -3.90
N ARG A 72 2.64 -4.47 -3.65
CA ARG A 72 3.65 -5.51 -3.40
C ARG A 72 4.87 -4.94 -2.68
N GLY A 73 5.72 -5.82 -2.18
CA GLY A 73 7.07 -5.48 -1.74
C GLY A 73 8.04 -5.35 -2.93
N GLY A 74 9.15 -6.04 -2.87
CA GLY A 74 10.20 -5.98 -3.89
C GLY A 74 11.34 -5.11 -3.41
N TYR A 75 11.63 -4.02 -4.14
CA TYR A 75 12.69 -3.09 -3.81
C TYR A 75 12.29 -1.66 -4.21
N GLY A 76 12.65 -0.69 -3.39
CA GLY A 76 12.52 0.71 -3.78
C GLY A 76 11.94 1.66 -2.74
N PHE A 77 11.32 1.16 -1.67
CA PHE A 77 10.74 2.04 -0.66
C PHE A 77 11.80 2.90 0.05
N SER A 78 12.97 2.33 0.32
CA SER A 78 14.09 3.06 0.94
C SER A 78 14.51 4.31 0.15
N ARG A 79 14.29 4.32 -1.17
CA ARG A 79 14.58 5.49 -2.02
C ARG A 79 13.62 6.66 -1.77
N LEU A 80 12.43 6.39 -1.25
CA LEU A 80 11.41 7.40 -0.96
C LEU A 80 11.57 8.01 0.44
N LEU A 81 12.10 7.26 1.40
CA LEU A 81 12.14 7.64 2.81
C LEU A 81 12.69 9.06 3.07
N PRO A 82 13.80 9.50 2.44
CA PRO A 82 14.35 10.83 2.71
C PRO A 82 13.42 12.00 2.36
N ASN A 83 12.47 11.79 1.46
CA ASN A 83 11.57 12.83 0.95
C ASN A 83 10.11 12.65 1.40
N LEU A 84 9.82 11.64 2.25
CA LEU A 84 8.49 11.44 2.81
C LEU A 84 8.18 12.46 3.91
N ASP A 85 7.00 13.03 3.85
CA ASP A 85 6.46 13.87 4.93
C ASP A 85 5.70 12.99 5.94
N PHE A 86 6.45 12.37 6.85
CA PHE A 86 5.89 11.49 7.87
C PHE A 86 4.90 12.19 8.81
N ASN A 87 5.13 13.46 9.11
CA ASN A 87 4.24 14.23 9.99
C ASN A 87 2.89 14.47 9.32
N LYS A 88 2.88 14.77 8.03
CA LYS A 88 1.65 14.92 7.25
C LYS A 88 0.87 13.61 7.19
N ILE A 89 1.55 12.49 6.92
CA ILE A 89 0.91 11.17 6.93
C ILE A 89 0.32 10.87 8.31
N LYS A 90 1.06 11.18 9.38
CA LYS A 90 0.58 11.01 10.76
C LYS A 90 -0.64 11.88 11.07
N SER A 91 -0.66 13.13 10.61
CA SER A 91 -1.78 14.04 10.86
C SER A 91 -3.09 13.60 10.21
N ASN A 92 -3.00 12.82 9.13
CA ASN A 92 -4.16 12.22 8.47
C ASN A 92 -4.65 10.93 9.16
N GLU A 93 -3.90 10.43 10.14
CA GLU A 93 -4.17 9.17 10.84
C GLU A 93 -4.26 7.94 9.91
N THR A 94 -3.66 8.02 8.72
CA THR A 94 -3.69 6.96 7.72
C THR A 94 -2.92 5.74 8.19
N TRP A 95 -3.53 4.58 8.04
CA TRP A 95 -2.87 3.30 8.23
C TRP A 95 -2.20 2.86 6.94
N VAL A 96 -1.03 2.26 7.05
CA VAL A 96 -0.33 1.68 5.89
C VAL A 96 -0.12 0.19 6.13
N ALA A 97 -0.55 -0.62 5.18
CA ALA A 97 -0.49 -2.08 5.25
C ALA A 97 0.41 -2.67 4.17
N GLY A 98 1.23 -3.63 4.58
CA GLY A 98 2.14 -4.38 3.72
C GLY A 98 3.21 -5.10 4.51
N PHE A 99 4.10 -5.79 3.82
CA PHE A 99 5.23 -6.51 4.42
C PHE A 99 6.45 -6.50 3.48
N SER A 100 7.54 -7.16 3.85
CA SER A 100 8.78 -7.22 3.06
C SER A 100 9.42 -5.84 2.94
N ASP A 101 9.68 -5.34 1.74
CA ASP A 101 10.28 -4.01 1.50
C ASP A 101 9.47 -2.85 2.13
N ILE A 102 8.17 -3.03 2.31
CA ILE A 102 7.29 -2.05 2.98
C ILE A 102 7.71 -1.82 4.45
N THR A 103 8.43 -2.76 5.05
CA THR A 103 8.94 -2.66 6.41
C THR A 103 9.86 -1.45 6.62
N PHE A 104 10.53 -0.96 5.58
CA PHE A 104 11.27 0.31 5.65
C PHE A 104 10.37 1.46 6.08
N PHE A 105 9.20 1.56 5.47
CA PHE A 105 8.23 2.59 5.84
C PHE A 105 7.62 2.34 7.22
N THR A 106 7.09 1.14 7.47
CA THR A 106 6.35 0.85 8.71
C THR A 106 7.22 1.05 9.94
N THR A 107 8.49 0.67 9.88
CA THR A 107 9.47 0.88 10.95
C THR A 107 9.81 2.34 11.15
N ALA A 108 10.11 3.07 10.06
CA ALA A 108 10.43 4.50 10.13
C ALA A 108 9.23 5.32 10.62
N TYR A 109 8.03 5.01 10.14
CA TYR A 109 6.80 5.70 10.51
C TYR A 109 6.49 5.55 11.99
N LEU A 110 6.61 4.34 12.52
CA LEU A 110 6.46 4.10 13.95
C LEU A 110 7.53 4.84 14.77
N ALA A 111 8.80 4.71 14.36
CA ALA A 111 9.93 5.27 15.12
C ALA A 111 9.91 6.81 15.16
N LEU A 112 9.56 7.45 14.03
CA LEU A 112 9.62 8.91 13.89
C LEU A 112 8.35 9.62 14.40
N THR A 113 7.19 8.98 14.33
CA THR A 113 5.91 9.64 14.59
C THR A 113 4.98 8.90 15.55
N GLY A 114 5.29 7.65 15.90
CA GLY A 114 4.34 6.77 16.58
C GLY A 114 3.11 6.43 15.71
N GLY A 115 3.24 6.55 14.38
CA GLY A 115 2.16 6.25 13.43
C GLY A 115 1.80 4.77 13.42
N LYS A 116 0.58 4.48 12.97
CA LYS A 116 0.03 3.13 12.93
C LYS A 116 0.23 2.50 11.56
N SER A 117 0.65 1.25 11.55
CA SER A 117 0.81 0.47 10.33
C SER A 117 0.50 -1.01 10.60
N LEU A 118 0.25 -1.75 9.54
CA LEU A 118 -0.01 -3.18 9.61
C LEU A 118 1.07 -3.95 8.85
N GLN A 119 1.77 -4.84 9.56
CA GLN A 119 2.51 -5.92 8.90
C GLN A 119 1.49 -6.94 8.42
N ALA A 120 1.14 -6.88 7.16
CA ALA A 120 0.00 -7.59 6.60
C ALA A 120 0.26 -8.01 5.14
N PRO A 121 -0.54 -8.93 4.59
CA PRO A 121 -0.48 -9.24 3.17
C PRO A 121 -0.64 -7.99 2.29
N THR A 122 0.11 -7.93 1.20
CA THR A 122 -0.05 -6.90 0.16
C THR A 122 -1.24 -7.22 -0.75
N ALA A 123 -1.65 -6.28 -1.58
CA ALA A 123 -2.74 -6.50 -2.53
C ALA A 123 -2.46 -7.69 -3.45
N SER A 124 -1.22 -7.85 -3.93
CA SER A 124 -0.85 -9.00 -4.77
C SER A 124 -1.02 -10.34 -4.06
N VAL A 125 -0.82 -10.40 -2.75
CA VAL A 125 -1.04 -11.62 -1.96
C VAL A 125 -2.52 -11.85 -1.70
N LEU A 126 -3.25 -10.83 -1.22
CA LEU A 126 -4.68 -10.95 -0.93
C LEU A 126 -5.50 -11.33 -2.17
N GLY A 127 -5.14 -10.79 -3.34
CA GLY A 127 -5.82 -11.05 -4.59
C GLY A 127 -5.29 -12.26 -5.36
N ASP A 128 -4.29 -12.98 -4.87
CA ASP A 128 -3.85 -14.23 -5.46
C ASP A 128 -4.95 -15.29 -5.31
N LEU A 129 -5.23 -16.04 -6.40
CA LEU A 129 -6.23 -17.10 -6.37
C LEU A 129 -5.90 -18.23 -5.39
N LYS A 130 -4.63 -18.37 -5.00
CA LYS A 130 -4.15 -19.33 -4.02
C LYS A 130 -4.10 -18.77 -2.59
N CYS A 131 -4.51 -17.52 -2.39
CA CYS A 131 -4.55 -16.95 -1.06
C CYS A 131 -5.53 -17.74 -0.19
N ASP A 132 -5.06 -18.15 0.98
CA ASP A 132 -5.89 -18.90 1.92
C ASP A 132 -7.08 -18.03 2.39
N PRO A 133 -8.32 -18.54 2.36
CA PRO A 133 -9.49 -17.80 2.85
C PRO A 133 -9.35 -17.31 4.29
N TYR A 134 -8.67 -18.05 5.15
CA TYR A 134 -8.37 -17.64 6.52
C TYR A 134 -7.51 -16.36 6.56
N THR A 135 -6.52 -16.25 5.67
CA THR A 135 -5.69 -15.04 5.55
C THR A 135 -6.52 -13.82 5.18
N ILE A 136 -7.43 -13.99 4.21
CA ILE A 136 -8.33 -12.91 3.77
C ILE A 136 -9.25 -12.51 4.93
N GLN A 137 -9.89 -13.47 5.58
CA GLN A 137 -10.78 -13.24 6.71
C GLN A 137 -10.07 -12.48 7.84
N THR A 138 -8.93 -12.99 8.29
CA THR A 138 -8.17 -12.40 9.39
C THR A 138 -7.68 -10.99 9.06
N PHE A 139 -7.30 -10.75 7.81
CA PHE A 139 -6.91 -9.40 7.38
C PHE A 139 -8.05 -8.39 7.59
N PHE A 140 -9.25 -8.72 7.18
CA PHE A 140 -10.40 -7.82 7.32
C PHE A 140 -10.94 -7.74 8.77
N GLU A 141 -10.74 -8.76 9.59
CA GLU A 141 -11.11 -8.73 11.02
C GLU A 141 -10.26 -7.74 11.84
N VAL A 142 -9.06 -7.41 11.36
CA VAL A 142 -8.15 -6.44 12.03
C VAL A 142 -8.48 -4.99 11.68
N LEU A 143 -9.11 -4.75 10.54
CA LEU A 143 -9.50 -3.42 10.06
C LEU A 143 -10.80 -2.94 10.70
#